data_19f64a6f71f948d0de374343f5b87f3f
#
_entry.id   19f64a6f71f948d0de374343f5b87f3f
#
_cell.length_a   1.000
_cell.length_b   1.000
_cell.length_c   1.000
_cell.angle_alpha   90.00
_cell.angle_beta   90.00
_cell.angle_gamma   90.00
#
_symmetry.space_group_name_H-M   'P 1'
#
loop_
_entity.id
_entity.type
_entity.pdbx_description
1 polymer ?
#
loop_
_entity_poly.entity_id
_entity_poly.type
_entity_poly.pdbx_seq_one_letter_code
_entity_poly.pdbx_strand_id
1 'polypeptide(L)'
;PRDKRSVGKRLANLALDDTYHIYAGPYKSPVFESACRKGNHVTISFKDIKNGLAVHGKRIEGLMMAAAGQEWQEARARIDGGKLIVPVKGIESPVSIRYCFSDAAQGNLFSTEGIPLAPFRADSIASSENIPVSTDSALEESFEFSPKFSTGNANPLLDFQYMADPTAVVHDGRIYVYGTNDHQQYDVVGRNGKNTYQHIHSLTMVSSDDMVNWTYQDRKSVV
;
A
#
# COMPACT_ATOMS: atom_id res chain seq x y z
N PRO A 1 -15.35 -1.63 5.07
CA PRO A 1 -16.02 -1.39 3.81
C PRO A 1 -17.45 -1.96 3.83
N ARG A 2 -18.40 -1.26 3.20
CA ARG A 2 -19.79 -1.76 3.11
C ARG A 2 -19.93 -2.87 2.07
N ASP A 3 -19.14 -2.81 1.00
CA ASP A 3 -19.16 -3.79 -0.08
C ASP A 3 -18.18 -4.96 0.18
N LYS A 4 -18.62 -5.89 1.04
CA LYS A 4 -17.87 -7.13 1.33
C LYS A 4 -17.85 -8.11 0.16
N ARG A 5 -18.88 -8.08 -0.70
CA ARG A 5 -19.01 -8.98 -1.83
C ARG A 5 -17.91 -8.73 -2.87
N SER A 6 -17.65 -7.47 -3.23
CA SER A 6 -16.58 -7.13 -4.18
C SER A 6 -15.21 -7.51 -3.64
N VAL A 7 -14.97 -7.30 -2.33
CA VAL A 7 -13.74 -7.73 -1.69
C VAL A 7 -13.57 -9.25 -1.78
N GLY A 8 -14.58 -10.01 -1.37
CA GLY A 8 -14.56 -11.48 -1.43
C GLY A 8 -14.37 -12.03 -2.85
N LYS A 9 -15.04 -11.42 -3.84
CA LYS A 9 -14.87 -11.81 -5.24
C LYS A 9 -13.45 -11.58 -5.74
N ARG A 10 -12.83 -10.45 -5.40
CA ARG A 10 -11.45 -10.15 -5.80
C ARG A 10 -10.45 -11.11 -5.15
N LEU A 11 -10.63 -11.43 -3.87
CA LEU A 11 -9.81 -12.41 -3.18
C LEU A 11 -9.95 -13.82 -3.80
N ALA A 12 -11.17 -14.22 -4.16
CA ALA A 12 -11.39 -15.48 -4.86
C ALA A 12 -10.72 -15.50 -6.25
N ASN A 13 -10.82 -14.41 -7.02
CA ASN A 13 -10.16 -14.31 -8.31
C ASN A 13 -8.64 -14.35 -8.18
N LEU A 14 -8.08 -13.69 -7.15
CA LEU A 14 -6.66 -13.76 -6.85
C LEU A 14 -6.22 -15.22 -6.58
N ALA A 15 -6.92 -15.93 -5.70
CA ALA A 15 -6.60 -17.32 -5.38
C ALA A 15 -6.72 -18.24 -6.60
N LEU A 16 -7.75 -18.05 -7.43
CA LEU A 16 -7.95 -18.83 -8.64
C LEU A 16 -6.81 -18.61 -9.64
N ASP A 17 -6.39 -17.37 -9.87
CA ASP A 17 -5.33 -17.07 -10.84
C ASP A 17 -3.94 -17.42 -10.29
N ASP A 18 -3.61 -16.99 -9.08
CA ASP A 18 -2.26 -17.16 -8.48
C ASP A 18 -1.96 -18.63 -8.11
N THR A 19 -2.96 -19.35 -7.57
CA THR A 19 -2.75 -20.70 -7.05
C THR A 19 -3.18 -21.79 -8.04
N TYR A 20 -4.30 -21.59 -8.71
CA TYR A 20 -4.88 -22.61 -9.59
C TYR A 20 -4.68 -22.31 -11.08
N HIS A 21 -4.07 -21.16 -11.42
CA HIS A 21 -3.84 -20.70 -12.80
C HIS A 21 -5.12 -20.62 -13.64
N ILE A 22 -6.24 -20.29 -12.99
CA ILE A 22 -7.55 -20.12 -13.61
C ILE A 22 -7.94 -18.64 -13.53
N TYR A 23 -7.83 -17.92 -14.63
CA TYR A 23 -8.29 -16.54 -14.70
C TYR A 23 -9.82 -16.47 -14.67
N ALA A 24 -10.38 -16.02 -13.53
CA ALA A 24 -11.83 -15.90 -13.32
C ALA A 24 -12.35 -14.45 -13.38
N GLY A 25 -11.47 -13.48 -13.60
CA GLY A 25 -11.81 -12.07 -13.73
C GLY A 25 -10.80 -11.15 -13.06
N PRO A 26 -10.96 -9.83 -13.20
CA PRO A 26 -9.99 -8.87 -12.71
C PRO A 26 -9.96 -8.84 -11.17
N TYR A 27 -8.76 -8.71 -10.61
CA TYR A 27 -8.52 -8.64 -9.17
C TYR A 27 -7.38 -7.69 -8.78
N LYS A 28 -6.38 -7.48 -9.65
CA LYS A 28 -5.25 -6.58 -9.39
C LYS A 28 -5.67 -5.13 -9.51
N SER A 29 -5.42 -4.34 -8.46
CA SER A 29 -5.53 -2.89 -8.54
C SER A 29 -4.41 -2.33 -9.40
N PRO A 30 -4.66 -1.31 -10.22
CA PRO A 30 -3.56 -0.49 -10.73
C PRO A 30 -2.77 0.08 -9.57
N VAL A 31 -1.45 -0.01 -9.62
CA VAL A 31 -0.55 0.53 -8.60
C VAL A 31 0.41 1.53 -9.22
N PHE A 32 0.80 2.52 -8.44
CA PHE A 32 1.80 3.52 -8.86
C PHE A 32 3.09 2.83 -9.32
N GLU A 33 3.63 3.29 -10.43
CA GLU A 33 4.90 2.81 -10.97
C GLU A 33 5.95 3.92 -11.01
N SER A 34 5.59 5.06 -11.61
CA SER A 34 6.53 6.16 -11.75
C SER A 34 5.82 7.49 -11.96
N ALA A 35 6.52 8.58 -11.64
CA ALA A 35 6.10 9.93 -11.97
C ALA A 35 7.26 10.70 -12.60
N CYS A 36 6.98 11.43 -13.69
CA CYS A 36 7.98 12.20 -14.39
C CYS A 36 7.43 13.60 -14.71
N ARG A 37 8.16 14.64 -14.34
CA ARG A 37 7.80 16.02 -14.68
C ARG A 37 8.49 16.44 -15.98
N LYS A 38 7.70 16.88 -16.95
CA LYS A 38 8.18 17.53 -18.18
C LYS A 38 7.50 18.89 -18.32
N GLY A 39 8.29 19.94 -18.16
CA GLY A 39 7.78 21.31 -18.20
C GLY A 39 6.65 21.54 -17.19
N ASN A 40 5.47 21.87 -17.70
CA ASN A 40 4.29 22.20 -16.89
C ASN A 40 3.37 21.01 -16.58
N HIS A 41 3.81 19.78 -16.78
CA HIS A 41 3.01 18.58 -16.53
C HIS A 41 3.83 17.52 -15.80
N VAL A 42 3.17 16.80 -14.91
CA VAL A 42 3.65 15.53 -14.35
C VAL A 42 2.85 14.41 -14.99
N THR A 43 3.55 13.43 -15.56
CA THR A 43 2.98 12.18 -16.07
C THR A 43 3.18 11.11 -15.04
N ILE A 44 2.09 10.45 -14.62
CA ILE A 44 2.10 9.36 -13.65
C ILE A 44 1.73 8.07 -14.38
N SER A 45 2.57 7.06 -14.27
CA SER A 45 2.39 5.72 -14.83
C SER A 45 2.05 4.72 -13.75
N PHE A 46 1.34 3.66 -14.13
CA PHE A 46 0.85 2.63 -13.22
C PHE A 46 1.13 1.24 -13.78
N LYS A 47 1.37 0.27 -12.90
CA LYS A 47 1.39 -1.17 -13.19
C LYS A 47 0.00 -1.76 -13.13
N ASP A 48 -0.14 -3.00 -13.59
CA ASP A 48 -1.38 -3.80 -13.56
C ASP A 48 -2.56 -3.12 -14.26
N ILE A 49 -2.28 -2.38 -15.34
CA ILE A 49 -3.27 -1.78 -16.22
C ILE A 49 -3.28 -2.54 -17.55
N LYS A 50 -4.40 -3.18 -17.88
CA LYS A 50 -4.56 -3.84 -19.19
C LYS A 50 -5.08 -2.89 -20.27
N ASN A 51 -6.14 -2.15 -19.98
CA ASN A 51 -6.89 -1.37 -20.98
C ASN A 51 -7.05 0.11 -20.65
N GLY A 52 -6.31 0.62 -19.64
CA GLY A 52 -6.34 2.00 -19.23
C GLY A 52 -7.12 2.29 -17.96
N LEU A 53 -7.25 3.57 -17.64
CA LEU A 53 -7.95 4.09 -16.47
C LEU A 53 -9.32 4.65 -16.85
N ALA A 54 -10.25 4.64 -15.91
CA ALA A 54 -11.54 5.27 -15.99
C ALA A 54 -11.83 6.09 -14.73
N VAL A 55 -12.61 7.17 -14.87
CA VAL A 55 -13.10 7.95 -13.73
C VAL A 55 -14.61 7.71 -13.59
N HIS A 56 -15.05 7.42 -12.36
CA HIS A 56 -16.48 7.36 -12.03
C HIS A 56 -16.95 8.73 -11.55
N GLY A 57 -17.47 9.53 -12.45
CA GLY A 57 -17.90 10.88 -12.19
C GLY A 57 -17.42 11.88 -13.24
N LYS A 58 -17.58 13.17 -12.94
CA LYS A 58 -17.24 14.25 -13.89
C LYS A 58 -15.78 14.68 -13.79
N ARG A 59 -15.12 14.45 -12.67
CA ARG A 59 -13.74 14.83 -12.39
C ARG A 59 -13.07 13.80 -11.50
N ILE A 60 -11.75 13.79 -11.49
CA ILE A 60 -10.96 12.95 -10.56
C ILE A 60 -11.05 13.58 -9.17
N GLU A 61 -11.34 12.75 -8.19
CA GLU A 61 -11.44 13.11 -6.77
C GLU A 61 -10.33 12.40 -5.98
N GLY A 62 -9.90 13.00 -4.88
CA GLY A 62 -8.87 12.43 -4.01
C GLY A 62 -7.43 12.60 -4.50
N LEU A 63 -7.21 13.36 -5.58
CA LEU A 63 -5.88 13.68 -6.08
C LEU A 63 -5.42 15.03 -5.52
N MET A 64 -4.27 15.05 -4.86
CA MET A 64 -3.69 16.23 -4.21
C MET A 64 -2.27 16.46 -4.70
N MET A 65 -1.83 17.72 -4.72
CA MET A 65 -0.44 18.09 -5.01
C MET A 65 0.04 19.20 -4.09
N ALA A 66 1.37 19.28 -3.90
CA ALA A 66 2.04 20.34 -3.16
C ALA A 66 3.43 20.60 -3.74
N ALA A 67 3.90 21.85 -3.68
CA ALA A 67 5.32 22.14 -3.77
C ALA A 67 6.02 21.86 -2.42
N ALA A 68 7.34 21.79 -2.43
CA ALA A 68 8.10 21.56 -1.20
C ALA A 68 7.79 22.64 -0.14
N GLY A 69 7.40 22.18 1.07
CA GLY A 69 7.05 23.09 2.17
C GLY A 69 5.72 23.81 2.04
N GLN A 70 4.92 23.53 1.02
CA GLN A 70 3.61 24.14 0.80
C GLN A 70 2.48 23.22 1.25
N GLU A 71 1.30 23.78 1.49
CA GLU A 71 0.10 23.02 1.81
C GLU A 71 -0.41 22.22 0.61
N TRP A 72 -1.04 21.07 0.91
CA TRP A 72 -1.66 20.22 -0.10
C TRP A 72 -2.92 20.85 -0.66
N GLN A 73 -3.01 20.90 -1.99
CA GLN A 73 -4.16 21.41 -2.72
C GLN A 73 -4.72 20.36 -3.68
N GLU A 74 -6.00 20.46 -4.01
CA GLU A 74 -6.59 19.57 -5.01
C GLU A 74 -5.89 19.70 -6.34
N ALA A 75 -5.52 18.57 -6.93
CA ALA A 75 -4.92 18.50 -8.25
C ALA A 75 -5.97 18.13 -9.30
N ARG A 76 -5.91 18.80 -10.42
CA ARG A 76 -6.66 18.37 -11.61
C ARG A 76 -5.78 17.45 -12.43
N ALA A 77 -6.37 16.44 -13.06
CA ALA A 77 -5.66 15.60 -14.00
C ALA A 77 -6.59 15.16 -15.13
N ARG A 78 -5.97 14.77 -16.24
CA ARG A 78 -6.66 14.06 -17.33
C ARG A 78 -6.09 12.65 -17.44
N ILE A 79 -6.94 11.73 -17.87
CA ILE A 79 -6.53 10.38 -18.22
C ILE A 79 -6.03 10.39 -19.67
N ASP A 80 -4.92 9.69 -19.90
CA ASP A 80 -4.33 9.43 -21.20
C ASP A 80 -3.94 7.95 -21.27
N GLY A 81 -4.87 7.14 -21.76
CA GLY A 81 -4.75 5.68 -21.72
C GLY A 81 -4.59 5.15 -20.30
N GLY A 82 -3.44 4.58 -19.97
CA GLY A 82 -3.10 4.07 -18.64
C GLY A 82 -2.35 5.06 -17.75
N LYS A 83 -2.34 6.34 -18.08
CA LYS A 83 -1.55 7.37 -17.37
C LYS A 83 -2.43 8.51 -16.87
N LEU A 84 -1.96 9.21 -15.83
CA LEU A 84 -2.51 10.50 -15.43
C LEU A 84 -1.56 11.61 -15.85
N ILE A 85 -2.12 12.66 -16.45
CA ILE A 85 -1.39 13.87 -16.79
C ILE A 85 -1.88 14.97 -15.86
N VAL A 86 -1.01 15.42 -14.96
CA VAL A 86 -1.28 16.43 -13.94
C VAL A 86 -0.64 17.75 -14.34
N PRO A 87 -1.41 18.81 -14.63
CA PRO A 87 -0.86 20.14 -14.86
C PRO A 87 -0.24 20.70 -13.56
N VAL A 88 0.99 21.18 -13.65
CA VAL A 88 1.75 21.76 -12.53
C VAL A 88 2.27 23.16 -12.88
N LYS A 89 1.56 23.89 -13.76
CA LYS A 89 1.94 25.25 -14.15
C LYS A 89 1.86 26.18 -12.92
N GLY A 90 2.94 26.89 -12.66
CA GLY A 90 3.04 27.80 -11.53
C GLY A 90 3.34 27.12 -10.19
N ILE A 91 3.55 25.81 -10.19
CA ILE A 91 3.99 25.05 -9.01
C ILE A 91 5.51 24.90 -9.05
N GLU A 92 6.17 25.34 -7.98
CA GLU A 92 7.62 25.23 -7.87
C GLU A 92 8.08 23.77 -7.78
N SER A 93 9.31 23.52 -8.25
CA SER A 93 9.93 22.20 -8.16
C SER A 93 10.71 22.08 -6.84
N PRO A 94 10.72 20.90 -6.19
CA PRO A 94 10.06 19.67 -6.55
C PRO A 94 8.56 19.67 -6.22
N VAL A 95 7.79 18.90 -6.96
CA VAL A 95 6.35 18.69 -6.73
C VAL A 95 6.12 17.33 -6.09
N SER A 96 5.21 17.27 -5.13
CA SER A 96 4.70 16.01 -4.57
C SER A 96 3.24 15.82 -4.95
N ILE A 97 2.84 14.58 -5.27
CA ILE A 97 1.48 14.21 -5.66
C ILE A 97 1.04 13.00 -4.85
N ARG A 98 -0.20 13.00 -4.39
CA ARG A 98 -0.80 11.87 -3.69
C ARG A 98 -2.23 11.63 -4.14
N TYR A 99 -2.67 10.38 -4.10
CA TYR A 99 -4.03 9.98 -4.41
C TYR A 99 -4.60 9.14 -3.26
N CYS A 100 -5.74 9.56 -2.71
CA CYS A 100 -6.42 8.89 -1.60
C CYS A 100 -5.48 8.54 -0.42
N PHE A 101 -4.52 9.42 -0.13
CA PHE A 101 -3.50 9.20 0.89
C PHE A 101 -3.89 9.92 2.19
N SER A 102 -5.02 9.52 2.76
CA SER A 102 -5.52 9.96 4.09
C SER A 102 -6.57 8.97 4.59
N ASP A 103 -6.86 8.99 5.90
CA ASP A 103 -7.67 7.99 6.62
C ASP A 103 -9.08 7.78 6.05
N ALA A 104 -9.69 8.83 5.52
CA ALA A 104 -11.06 8.79 5.01
C ALA A 104 -11.18 9.26 3.55
N ALA A 105 -10.08 9.27 2.80
CA ALA A 105 -10.11 9.72 1.42
C ALA A 105 -10.97 8.79 0.55
N GLN A 106 -11.82 9.40 -0.24
CA GLN A 106 -12.59 8.72 -1.26
C GLN A 106 -12.03 9.07 -2.63
N GLY A 107 -11.79 8.03 -3.43
CA GLY A 107 -11.32 8.20 -4.79
C GLY A 107 -12.29 7.55 -5.78
N ASN A 108 -12.21 8.00 -7.02
CA ASN A 108 -13.11 7.58 -8.08
C ASN A 108 -12.38 7.14 -9.36
N LEU A 109 -11.07 6.85 -9.25
CA LEU A 109 -10.28 6.26 -10.33
C LEU A 109 -10.29 4.73 -10.26
N PHE A 110 -10.47 4.12 -11.41
CA PHE A 110 -10.55 2.67 -11.58
C PHE A 110 -9.77 2.27 -12.83
N SER A 111 -9.39 0.99 -12.92
CA SER A 111 -9.11 0.40 -14.23
C SER A 111 -10.39 0.35 -15.05
N THR A 112 -10.28 0.26 -16.38
CA THR A 112 -11.43 0.03 -17.25
C THR A 112 -12.14 -1.30 -16.97
N GLU A 113 -11.50 -2.21 -16.22
CA GLU A 113 -12.09 -3.46 -15.71
C GLU A 113 -12.88 -3.28 -14.40
N GLY A 114 -12.98 -2.04 -13.89
CA GLY A 114 -13.75 -1.71 -12.68
C GLY A 114 -13.00 -1.98 -11.36
N ILE A 115 -11.69 -2.17 -11.39
CA ILE A 115 -10.88 -2.32 -10.18
C ILE A 115 -10.36 -0.94 -9.71
N PRO A 116 -10.56 -0.56 -8.44
CA PRO A 116 -10.11 0.74 -7.93
C PRO A 116 -8.59 0.89 -8.07
N LEU A 117 -8.15 2.11 -8.40
CA LEU A 117 -6.74 2.49 -8.31
C LEU A 117 -6.29 2.44 -6.85
N ALA A 118 -5.14 1.83 -6.60
CA ALA A 118 -4.53 1.83 -5.26
C ALA A 118 -4.11 3.24 -4.83
N PRO A 119 -4.26 3.61 -3.56
CA PRO A 119 -3.71 4.85 -3.04
C PRO A 119 -2.21 4.94 -3.31
N PHE A 120 -1.73 6.13 -3.60
CA PHE A 120 -0.29 6.33 -3.82
C PHE A 120 0.19 7.70 -3.36
N ARG A 121 1.51 7.79 -3.16
CA ARG A 121 2.25 9.01 -2.91
C ARG A 121 3.51 9.01 -3.78
N ALA A 122 3.79 10.14 -4.41
CA ALA A 122 4.99 10.39 -5.20
C ALA A 122 5.58 11.72 -4.74
N ASP A 123 6.70 11.67 -4.03
CA ASP A 123 7.35 12.85 -3.48
C ASP A 123 8.52 13.32 -4.34
N SER A 124 8.86 14.59 -4.18
CA SER A 124 10.08 15.20 -4.74
C SER A 124 10.26 15.01 -6.24
N ILE A 125 9.17 15.09 -7.00
CA ILE A 125 9.19 15.02 -8.46
C ILE A 125 9.89 16.25 -9.00
N ALA A 126 11.18 16.10 -9.34
CA ALA A 126 12.01 17.19 -9.85
C ALA A 126 11.64 17.55 -11.29
N SER A 127 11.89 18.82 -11.66
CA SER A 127 11.86 19.25 -13.05
C SER A 127 13.18 18.86 -13.71
N SER A 128 13.25 17.70 -14.32
CA SER A 128 14.40 17.29 -15.12
C SER A 128 13.96 16.50 -16.35
N GLU A 129 14.68 16.72 -17.41
CA GLU A 129 14.61 15.93 -18.63
C GLU A 129 15.27 14.56 -18.36
N ASN A 130 14.56 13.55 -17.87
CA ASN A 130 15.02 12.19 -17.69
C ASN A 130 15.69 11.80 -16.34
N ILE A 131 15.01 11.97 -15.23
CA ILE A 131 15.29 11.08 -14.10
C ILE A 131 13.99 10.33 -13.81
N PRO A 132 13.92 9.01 -14.00
CA PRO A 132 12.83 8.25 -13.40
C PRO A 132 12.94 8.47 -11.89
N VAL A 133 11.88 8.96 -11.27
CA VAL A 133 11.78 8.91 -9.81
C VAL A 133 11.74 7.43 -9.50
N SER A 134 12.88 6.91 -9.05
CA SER A 134 12.92 5.56 -8.52
C SER A 134 11.84 5.49 -7.44
N THR A 135 10.96 4.51 -7.56
CA THR A 135 10.22 4.05 -6.40
C THR A 135 11.25 3.90 -5.30
N ASP A 136 11.07 4.64 -4.24
CA ASP A 136 11.93 4.51 -3.06
C ASP A 136 11.69 3.12 -2.47
N SER A 137 12.40 2.15 -3.06
CA SER A 137 12.66 0.86 -2.46
C SER A 137 13.77 0.97 -1.40
N ALA A 138 14.16 2.18 -1.09
CA ALA A 138 15.24 2.48 -0.17
C ALA A 138 14.70 2.97 1.17
N LEU A 139 13.91 2.18 1.83
CA LEU A 139 13.77 2.08 3.29
C LEU A 139 13.21 0.70 3.64
N GLU A 140 13.65 -0.34 2.94
CA GLU A 140 13.72 -1.65 3.55
C GLU A 140 15.10 -1.76 4.21
N GLU A 141 15.34 -1.00 5.25
CA GLU A 141 16.16 -1.50 6.34
C GLU A 141 15.33 -2.62 6.98
N SER A 142 15.40 -3.80 6.38
CA SER A 142 15.03 -5.02 7.05
C SER A 142 15.97 -5.16 8.22
N PHE A 143 15.52 -4.79 9.41
CA PHE A 143 16.14 -5.27 10.62
C PHE A 143 15.97 -6.79 10.62
N GLU A 144 16.99 -7.51 10.17
CA GLU A 144 17.07 -8.94 10.36
C GLU A 144 17.20 -9.21 11.86
N PHE A 145 16.05 -9.38 12.50
CA PHE A 145 16.02 -9.90 13.85
C PHE A 145 16.23 -11.40 13.74
N SER A 146 17.38 -11.90 14.17
CA SER A 146 17.55 -13.34 14.32
C SER A 146 16.47 -13.84 15.29
N PRO A 147 15.58 -14.73 14.86
CA PRO A 147 14.55 -15.22 15.76
C PRO A 147 15.20 -15.89 16.96
N LYS A 148 14.70 -15.61 18.16
CA LYS A 148 15.18 -16.23 19.41
C LYS A 148 14.93 -17.74 19.43
N PHE A 149 14.10 -18.25 18.53
CA PHE A 149 13.71 -19.64 18.46
C PHE A 149 13.98 -20.21 17.07
N SER A 150 14.86 -21.16 17.01
CA SER A 150 15.18 -21.93 15.80
C SER A 150 14.67 -23.35 15.87
N THR A 151 13.64 -23.62 16.66
CA THR A 151 13.06 -24.96 16.76
C THR A 151 11.78 -25.04 15.98
N GLY A 152 11.76 -25.84 14.92
CA GLY A 152 10.54 -26.15 14.19
C GLY A 152 9.45 -26.59 15.15
N ASN A 153 8.23 -26.16 14.95
CA ASN A 153 7.10 -26.34 15.84
C ASN A 153 7.16 -25.55 17.17
N ALA A 154 8.06 -24.57 17.28
CA ALA A 154 8.05 -23.67 18.43
C ALA A 154 6.79 -22.81 18.43
N ASN A 155 6.09 -22.84 19.55
CA ASN A 155 4.97 -21.95 19.81
C ASN A 155 5.25 -21.26 21.16
N PRO A 156 5.26 -19.94 21.22
CA PRO A 156 4.87 -18.94 20.21
C PRO A 156 5.98 -18.59 19.20
N LEU A 157 5.60 -18.09 18.02
CA LEU A 157 6.55 -17.56 17.02
C LEU A 157 7.24 -16.28 17.51
N LEU A 158 6.58 -15.51 18.38
CA LEU A 158 7.10 -14.33 19.06
C LEU A 158 6.92 -14.48 20.56
N ASP A 159 7.98 -14.23 21.34
CA ASP A 159 7.93 -14.27 22.81
C ASP A 159 7.93 -12.88 23.46
N PHE A 160 8.19 -11.84 22.66
CA PHE A 160 8.38 -10.47 23.13
C PHE A 160 7.22 -9.53 22.73
N GLN A 161 6.25 -10.03 21.98
CA GLN A 161 5.17 -9.19 21.46
C GLN A 161 3.86 -9.98 21.34
N TYR A 162 2.76 -9.35 21.74
CA TYR A 162 1.43 -9.91 21.54
C TYR A 162 0.92 -9.56 20.15
N MET A 163 0.44 -10.55 19.44
CA MET A 163 -0.17 -10.43 18.12
C MET A 163 -1.50 -11.18 18.12
N ALA A 164 -2.57 -10.51 17.71
CA ALA A 164 -3.88 -11.12 17.58
C ALA A 164 -4.35 -11.19 16.13
N ASP A 165 -5.38 -12.02 15.91
CA ASP A 165 -6.04 -12.21 14.61
C ASP A 165 -5.06 -12.45 13.46
N PRO A 166 -4.11 -13.41 13.61
CA PRO A 166 -3.07 -13.59 12.60
C PRO A 166 -3.68 -14.08 11.29
N THR A 167 -3.16 -13.53 10.20
CA THR A 167 -3.43 -14.04 8.86
C THR A 167 -2.11 -14.32 8.16
N ALA A 168 -2.12 -15.26 7.22
CA ALA A 168 -0.93 -15.66 6.49
C ALA A 168 -1.13 -15.48 4.99
N VAL A 169 -0.07 -15.09 4.31
CA VAL A 169 0.00 -15.01 2.85
C VAL A 169 1.32 -15.58 2.36
N VAL A 170 1.30 -16.24 1.22
CA VAL A 170 2.51 -16.70 0.53
C VAL A 170 2.80 -15.76 -0.63
N HIS A 171 4.02 -15.27 -0.71
CA HIS A 171 4.50 -14.45 -1.81
C HIS A 171 5.94 -14.84 -2.14
N ASP A 172 6.23 -15.11 -3.41
CA ASP A 172 7.53 -15.54 -3.93
C ASP A 172 8.18 -16.70 -3.14
N GLY A 173 7.36 -17.68 -2.75
CA GLY A 173 7.81 -18.85 -2.00
C GLY A 173 8.04 -18.62 -0.51
N ARG A 174 7.87 -17.39 -0.02
CA ARG A 174 8.00 -16.98 1.37
C ARG A 174 6.64 -16.83 2.03
N ILE A 175 6.49 -17.32 3.25
CA ILE A 175 5.28 -17.13 4.07
C ILE A 175 5.44 -15.88 4.90
N TYR A 176 4.40 -15.06 4.92
CA TYR A 176 4.26 -13.89 5.76
C TYR A 176 3.07 -14.08 6.69
N VAL A 177 3.27 -13.90 7.97
CA VAL A 177 2.20 -13.94 8.99
C VAL A 177 2.12 -12.58 9.65
N TYR A 178 0.96 -11.98 9.64
CA TYR A 178 0.74 -10.67 10.23
C TYR A 178 -0.58 -10.62 10.98
N GLY A 179 -0.62 -9.79 11.99
CA GLY A 179 -1.79 -9.54 12.83
C GLY A 179 -1.68 -8.20 13.55
N THR A 180 -2.66 -7.88 14.36
CA THR A 180 -2.66 -6.63 15.13
C THR A 180 -1.56 -6.64 16.20
N ASN A 181 -0.95 -5.49 16.43
CA ASN A 181 0.05 -5.31 17.46
C ASN A 181 -0.61 -5.03 18.83
N ASP A 182 -1.14 -6.06 19.44
CA ASP A 182 -1.86 -5.95 20.72
C ASP A 182 -0.93 -5.60 21.88
N HIS A 183 0.39 -5.69 21.69
CA HIS A 183 1.35 -5.25 22.69
C HIS A 183 1.24 -3.75 22.98
N GLN A 184 0.87 -2.94 21.98
CA GLN A 184 0.62 -1.51 22.17
C GLN A 184 -0.51 -1.23 23.16
N GLN A 185 -1.58 -2.01 23.12
CA GLN A 185 -2.66 -1.90 24.11
C GLN A 185 -2.17 -2.35 25.48
N TYR A 186 -1.41 -3.44 25.56
CA TYR A 186 -0.84 -3.96 26.80
C TYR A 186 0.11 -2.96 27.47
N ASP A 187 0.94 -2.28 26.71
CA ASP A 187 1.89 -1.27 27.22
C ASP A 187 1.18 -0.10 27.92
N VAL A 188 -0.02 0.24 27.46
CA VAL A 188 -0.81 1.35 28.03
C VAL A 188 -1.63 0.93 29.24
N VAL A 189 -2.35 -0.20 29.13
CA VAL A 189 -3.33 -0.59 30.14
C VAL A 189 -2.83 -1.66 31.11
N GLY A 190 -1.74 -2.33 30.80
CA GLY A 190 -1.17 -3.42 31.60
C GLY A 190 -1.99 -4.71 31.55
N ARG A 191 -1.50 -5.72 32.27
CA ARG A 191 -2.05 -7.09 32.25
C ARG A 191 -3.52 -7.18 32.69
N ASN A 192 -3.93 -6.32 33.61
CA ASN A 192 -5.27 -6.32 34.20
C ASN A 192 -6.14 -5.18 33.67
N GLY A 193 -5.64 -4.44 32.70
CA GLY A 193 -6.36 -3.32 32.11
C GLY A 193 -7.46 -3.79 31.16
N LYS A 194 -8.49 -2.96 31.02
CA LYS A 194 -9.59 -3.23 30.09
C LYS A 194 -9.09 -3.05 28.64
N ASN A 195 -9.22 -4.07 27.83
CA ASN A 195 -8.91 -3.96 26.40
C ASN A 195 -10.02 -3.18 25.68
N THR A 196 -9.67 -2.00 25.18
CA THR A 196 -10.56 -1.11 24.41
C THR A 196 -10.17 -1.06 22.93
N TYR A 197 -9.06 -1.68 22.57
CA TYR A 197 -8.46 -1.64 21.21
C TYR A 197 -8.06 -0.25 20.70
N GLN A 198 -8.13 0.77 21.53
CA GLN A 198 -7.89 2.17 21.15
C GLN A 198 -6.42 2.51 20.94
N HIS A 199 -5.52 1.67 21.45
CA HIS A 199 -4.08 1.90 21.40
C HIS A 199 -3.35 1.00 20.39
N ILE A 200 -4.11 0.26 19.58
CA ILE A 200 -3.55 -0.61 18.54
C ILE A 200 -3.48 0.17 17.23
N HIS A 201 -2.29 0.62 16.86
CA HIS A 201 -2.06 1.51 15.71
C HIS A 201 -1.12 0.91 14.66
N SER A 202 -0.65 -0.32 14.85
CA SER A 202 0.25 -0.97 13.90
C SER A 202 -0.04 -2.45 13.77
N LEU A 203 0.52 -3.03 12.71
CA LEU A 203 0.55 -4.48 12.51
C LEU A 203 1.93 -5.01 12.91
N THR A 204 1.94 -6.26 13.34
CA THR A 204 3.13 -7.06 13.54
C THR A 204 3.22 -8.07 12.39
N MET A 205 4.41 -8.25 11.84
CA MET A 205 4.63 -9.21 10.77
C MET A 205 5.87 -10.06 11.03
N VAL A 206 5.77 -11.34 10.75
CA VAL A 206 6.89 -12.27 10.66
C VAL A 206 6.86 -12.99 9.33
N SER A 207 8.02 -13.40 8.83
CA SER A 207 8.11 -14.13 7.58
C SER A 207 9.11 -15.28 7.65
N SER A 208 8.89 -16.30 6.82
CA SER A 208 9.74 -17.49 6.76
C SER A 208 9.74 -18.10 5.37
N ASP A 209 10.88 -18.64 4.96
CA ASP A 209 11.02 -19.44 3.72
C ASP A 209 10.84 -20.94 3.98
N ASP A 210 11.01 -21.39 5.22
CA ASP A 210 11.07 -22.81 5.59
C ASP A 210 10.09 -23.20 6.72
N MET A 211 9.31 -22.24 7.24
CA MET A 211 8.40 -22.41 8.40
C MET A 211 9.11 -22.80 9.71
N VAL A 212 10.42 -22.78 9.74
CA VAL A 212 11.27 -23.10 10.90
C VAL A 212 11.95 -21.85 11.41
N ASN A 213 12.61 -21.14 10.51
CA ASN A 213 13.32 -19.89 10.79
C ASN A 213 12.41 -18.70 10.42
N TRP A 214 12.13 -17.86 11.40
CA TRP A 214 11.22 -16.72 11.24
C TRP A 214 11.95 -15.41 11.40
N THR A 215 11.74 -14.50 10.48
CA THR A 215 12.24 -13.13 10.53
C THR A 215 11.11 -12.21 10.99
N TYR A 216 11.36 -11.43 12.03
CA TYR A 216 10.47 -10.38 12.46
C TYR A 216 10.65 -9.17 11.55
N GLN A 217 9.58 -8.73 10.93
CA GLN A 217 9.58 -7.52 10.11
C GLN A 217 9.11 -6.36 10.99
N ASP A 218 9.95 -5.34 11.09
CA ASP A 218 9.63 -4.20 11.96
C ASP A 218 8.35 -3.48 11.52
N ARG A 219 7.78 -2.78 12.50
CA ARG A 219 6.49 -2.10 12.43
C ARG A 219 6.38 -1.22 11.19
N LYS A 220 5.45 -1.51 10.31
CA LYS A 220 4.92 -0.45 9.43
C LYS A 220 3.69 0.11 10.10
N SER A 221 3.78 1.37 10.57
CA SER A 221 2.61 2.11 11.06
C SER A 221 1.55 2.10 9.98
N VAL A 222 0.37 1.60 10.31
CA VAL A 222 -0.82 1.86 9.51
C VAL A 222 -1.30 3.24 9.97
N VAL A 223 -0.73 4.28 9.38
CA VAL A 223 -1.21 5.67 9.55
C VAL A 223 -2.11 6.00 8.38
#